data_2926675a157877942dda49961198e9a6
#
_entry.id   2926675a157877942dda49961198e9a6
#
_cell.length_a   1.000
_cell.length_b   1.000
_cell.length_c   1.000
_cell.angle_alpha   90.00
_cell.angle_beta   90.00
_cell.angle_gamma   90.00
#
_symmetry.space_group_name_H-M   'P 1'
#
loop_
_entity.id
_entity.type
_entity.pdbx_description
1 polymer ?
#
loop_
_entity_poly.entity_id
_entity_poly.type
_entity_poly.pdbx_seq_one_letter_code
_entity_poly.pdbx_strand_id
1 'polypeptide(L)'
;IVDEMEFYLRKDDYETFNVADGISQMKDLENLILVSPTYGVGELQADWENVHNEFKAIDFTGKIVAIAGLGNQFAFGESYVGAMKVLYDVVVKNGGKVIGFTSTEGYHYEESEAVIGDQFVGLALDEGNQGNDTPERIEKWIADIKPQFN
;
A
#
# COMPACT_ATOMS: atom_id res chain seq x y z
N ILE A 1 -11.23 4.01 -2.41
CA ILE A 1 -9.90 4.45 -1.94
C ILE A 1 -9.09 4.98 -3.11
N VAL A 2 -8.94 4.21 -4.17
CA VAL A 2 -8.18 4.67 -5.33
C VAL A 2 -8.78 5.96 -5.91
N ASP A 3 -10.09 6.03 -6.06
CA ASP A 3 -10.80 7.23 -6.54
C ASP A 3 -10.52 8.46 -5.66
N GLU A 4 -10.42 8.26 -4.34
CA GLU A 4 -10.05 9.35 -3.42
C GLU A 4 -8.59 9.76 -3.59
N MET A 5 -7.68 8.82 -3.80
CA MET A 5 -6.28 9.11 -4.09
C MET A 5 -6.15 9.92 -5.38
N GLU A 6 -6.91 9.54 -6.40
CA GLU A 6 -6.95 10.24 -7.70
C GLU A 6 -7.39 11.70 -7.56
N PHE A 7 -8.26 11.99 -6.61
CA PHE A 7 -8.69 13.36 -6.32
C PHE A 7 -7.52 14.28 -5.92
N TYR A 8 -6.55 13.74 -5.15
CA TYR A 8 -5.39 14.50 -4.69
C TYR A 8 -4.20 14.42 -5.63
N LEU A 9 -4.23 13.53 -6.62
CA LEU A 9 -3.26 13.43 -7.70
C LEU A 9 -3.72 14.30 -8.87
N ARG A 10 -2.77 14.88 -9.58
CA ARG A 10 -3.10 15.62 -10.80
C ARG A 10 -3.31 14.64 -11.93
N LYS A 11 -4.36 14.84 -12.71
CA LYS A 11 -4.79 13.92 -13.76
C LYS A 11 -3.70 13.57 -14.80
N ASP A 12 -2.79 14.51 -15.05
CA ASP A 12 -1.70 14.31 -16.02
C ASP A 12 -0.44 13.71 -15.39
N ASP A 13 -0.45 13.47 -14.06
CA ASP A 13 0.72 13.02 -13.31
C ASP A 13 0.69 11.52 -13.01
N TYR A 14 -0.37 10.80 -13.34
CA TYR A 14 -0.52 9.38 -12.99
C TYR A 14 -1.39 8.61 -13.97
N GLU A 15 -1.22 7.28 -13.96
CA GLU A 15 -2.13 6.32 -14.60
C GLU A 15 -2.55 5.28 -13.58
N THR A 16 -3.80 4.80 -13.70
CA THR A 16 -4.36 3.79 -12.78
C THR A 16 -4.53 2.46 -13.50
N PHE A 17 -4.10 1.39 -12.85
CA PHE A 17 -4.21 0.03 -13.36
C PHE A 17 -4.92 -0.87 -12.33
N ASN A 18 -5.78 -1.74 -12.82
CA ASN A 18 -6.37 -2.79 -11.99
C ASN A 18 -5.46 -4.03 -12.04
N VAL A 19 -5.04 -4.49 -10.87
CA VAL A 19 -4.17 -5.67 -10.73
C VAL A 19 -4.79 -6.91 -11.37
N ALA A 20 -6.13 -7.03 -11.37
CA ALA A 20 -6.85 -8.12 -12.03
C ALA A 20 -6.56 -8.21 -13.54
N ASP A 21 -6.20 -7.10 -14.18
CA ASP A 21 -5.88 -7.03 -15.61
C ASP A 21 -4.40 -7.31 -15.91
N GLY A 22 -3.59 -7.59 -14.90
CA GLY A 22 -2.17 -7.86 -15.01
C GLY A 22 -1.29 -6.72 -14.52
N ILE A 23 -0.01 -7.01 -14.36
CA ILE A 23 0.98 -6.08 -13.79
C ILE A 23 2.23 -5.87 -14.67
N SER A 24 2.18 -6.27 -15.94
CA SER A 24 3.35 -6.20 -16.84
C SER A 24 3.92 -4.78 -17.00
N GLN A 25 3.08 -3.75 -16.86
CA GLN A 25 3.49 -2.35 -16.96
C GLN A 25 4.39 -1.90 -15.79
N MET A 26 4.39 -2.60 -14.65
CA MET A 26 5.23 -2.23 -13.51
C MET A 26 6.72 -2.24 -13.83
N LYS A 27 7.15 -3.06 -14.78
CA LYS A 27 8.55 -3.15 -15.20
C LYS A 27 9.08 -1.83 -15.74
N ASP A 28 8.22 -1.06 -16.40
CA ASP A 28 8.59 0.15 -17.15
C ASP A 28 8.36 1.43 -16.35
N LEU A 29 7.78 1.36 -15.16
CA LEU A 29 7.43 2.49 -14.32
C LEU A 29 8.45 2.65 -13.19
N GLU A 30 8.93 3.89 -12.98
CA GLU A 30 9.87 4.19 -11.90
C GLU A 30 9.17 4.44 -10.57
N ASN A 31 7.98 5.03 -10.61
CA ASN A 31 7.22 5.43 -9.44
C ASN A 31 5.91 4.65 -9.38
N LEU A 32 5.64 4.02 -8.26
CA LEU A 32 4.46 3.18 -8.07
C LEU A 32 3.76 3.49 -6.76
N ILE A 33 2.44 3.50 -6.79
CA ILE A 33 1.59 3.41 -5.59
C ILE A 33 0.84 2.08 -5.68
N LEU A 34 1.10 1.19 -4.73
CA LEU A 34 0.46 -0.11 -4.64
C LEU A 34 -0.64 -0.05 -3.59
N VAL A 35 -1.84 -0.47 -3.95
CA VAL A 35 -2.99 -0.48 -3.04
C VAL A 35 -3.54 -1.89 -2.94
N SER A 36 -3.64 -2.43 -1.73
CA SER A 36 -4.16 -3.78 -1.50
C SER A 36 -5.01 -3.85 -0.24
N PRO A 37 -6.20 -4.47 -0.31
CA PRO A 37 -6.89 -4.88 0.90
C PRO A 37 -6.17 -6.08 1.53
N THR A 38 -6.44 -6.33 2.81
CA THR A 38 -6.00 -7.52 3.53
C THR A 38 -7.20 -8.44 3.72
N TYR A 39 -7.04 -9.71 3.33
CA TYR A 39 -8.05 -10.74 3.50
C TYR A 39 -7.60 -11.77 4.54
N GLY A 40 -8.55 -12.42 5.19
CA GLY A 40 -8.27 -13.44 6.19
C GLY A 40 -7.27 -12.95 7.25
N VAL A 41 -6.28 -13.77 7.57
CA VAL A 41 -5.27 -13.48 8.60
C VAL A 41 -4.01 -12.91 7.93
N GLY A 42 -4.08 -11.67 7.49
CA GLY A 42 -2.94 -10.97 6.86
C GLY A 42 -2.66 -11.41 5.42
N GLU A 43 -3.64 -11.97 4.74
CA GLU A 43 -3.46 -12.55 3.41
C GLU A 43 -3.69 -11.53 2.28
N LEU A 44 -3.07 -11.79 1.13
CA LEU A 44 -3.31 -11.02 -0.08
C LEU A 44 -4.73 -11.27 -0.61
N GLN A 45 -5.32 -10.22 -1.17
CA GLN A 45 -6.55 -10.34 -1.94
C GLN A 45 -6.29 -11.18 -3.21
N ALA A 46 -7.30 -11.90 -3.69
CA ALA A 46 -7.16 -12.88 -4.77
C ALA A 46 -6.48 -12.34 -6.04
N ASP A 47 -6.79 -11.12 -6.45
CA ASP A 47 -6.18 -10.53 -7.65
C ASP A 47 -4.67 -10.31 -7.48
N TRP A 48 -4.23 -9.89 -6.29
CA TRP A 48 -2.81 -9.80 -5.96
C TRP A 48 -2.16 -11.17 -5.86
N GLU A 49 -2.85 -12.14 -5.29
CA GLU A 49 -2.33 -13.52 -5.18
C GLU A 49 -2.10 -14.14 -6.56
N ASN A 50 -3.02 -13.90 -7.50
CA ASN A 50 -2.90 -14.40 -8.87
C ASN A 50 -1.67 -13.86 -9.61
N VAL A 51 -1.24 -12.64 -9.31
CA VAL A 51 -0.05 -12.03 -9.94
C VAL A 51 1.20 -12.08 -9.07
N HIS A 52 1.12 -12.71 -7.90
CA HIS A 52 2.20 -12.68 -6.92
C HIS A 52 3.52 -13.25 -7.43
N ASN A 53 3.48 -14.34 -8.20
CA ASN A 53 4.70 -14.91 -8.78
C ASN A 53 5.35 -13.96 -9.80
N GLU A 54 4.55 -13.29 -10.63
CA GLU A 54 5.03 -12.27 -11.56
C GLU A 54 5.59 -11.06 -10.79
N PHE A 55 4.90 -10.63 -9.74
CA PHE A 55 5.33 -9.53 -8.89
C PHE A 55 6.67 -9.81 -8.22
N LYS A 56 6.88 -11.02 -7.70
CA LYS A 56 8.16 -11.44 -7.10
C LYS A 56 9.32 -11.48 -8.09
N ALA A 57 9.03 -11.57 -9.37
CA ALA A 57 10.05 -11.62 -10.42
C ALA A 57 10.46 -10.22 -10.95
N ILE A 58 9.78 -9.15 -10.51
CA ILE A 58 10.10 -7.79 -10.95
C ILE A 58 11.39 -7.31 -10.27
N ASP A 59 12.29 -6.73 -11.07
CA ASP A 59 13.44 -5.97 -10.55
C ASP A 59 12.98 -4.55 -10.20
N PHE A 60 12.99 -4.24 -8.91
CA PHE A 60 12.60 -2.92 -8.41
C PHE A 60 13.76 -1.93 -8.27
N THR A 61 14.96 -2.29 -8.71
CA THR A 61 16.13 -1.39 -8.66
C THR A 61 15.81 -0.07 -9.36
N GLY A 62 16.04 1.05 -8.67
CA GLY A 62 15.76 2.39 -9.18
C GLY A 62 14.29 2.81 -9.07
N LYS A 63 13.41 1.94 -8.59
CA LYS A 63 11.99 2.26 -8.42
C LYS A 63 11.72 2.79 -7.02
N ILE A 64 10.79 3.75 -6.95
CA ILE A 64 10.26 4.30 -5.70
C ILE A 64 8.81 3.85 -5.57
N VAL A 65 8.49 3.22 -4.44
CA VAL A 65 7.20 2.57 -4.23
C VAL A 65 6.58 3.05 -2.92
N ALA A 66 5.33 3.49 -2.99
CA ALA A 66 4.50 3.76 -1.82
C ALA A 66 3.40 2.70 -1.75
N ILE A 67 3.05 2.26 -0.54
CA ILE A 67 2.11 1.17 -0.32
C ILE A 67 0.95 1.66 0.55
N ALA A 68 -0.28 1.38 0.14
CA ALA A 68 -1.47 1.61 0.95
C ALA A 68 -2.23 0.30 1.14
N GLY A 69 -2.70 0.07 2.34
CA GLY A 69 -3.43 -1.14 2.68
C GLY A 69 -4.73 -0.85 3.41
N LEU A 70 -5.71 -1.72 3.22
CA LEU A 70 -6.98 -1.69 3.91
C LEU A 70 -7.12 -2.91 4.82
N GLY A 71 -7.73 -2.70 5.97
CA GLY A 71 -8.00 -3.78 6.92
C GLY A 71 -9.07 -3.39 7.93
N ASN A 72 -9.31 -4.28 8.87
CA ASN A 72 -10.26 -4.07 9.96
C ASN A 72 -9.57 -4.33 11.30
N GLN A 73 -9.37 -3.28 12.09
CA GLN A 73 -8.63 -3.31 13.35
C GLN A 73 -9.29 -4.19 14.42
N PHE A 74 -10.61 -4.33 14.37
CA PHE A 74 -11.36 -5.05 15.39
C PHE A 74 -11.70 -6.48 14.97
N ALA A 75 -12.06 -6.71 13.70
CA ALA A 75 -12.35 -8.04 13.20
C ALA A 75 -11.10 -8.88 12.97
N PHE A 76 -10.00 -8.23 12.56
CA PHE A 76 -8.72 -8.87 12.26
C PHE A 76 -7.56 -8.11 12.91
N GLY A 77 -7.71 -7.77 14.19
CA GLY A 77 -6.75 -6.93 14.93
C GLY A 77 -5.37 -7.55 15.12
N GLU A 78 -5.26 -8.89 15.07
CA GLU A 78 -3.98 -9.60 15.21
C GLU A 78 -3.18 -9.66 13.91
N SER A 79 -3.78 -9.28 12.78
CA SER A 79 -3.16 -9.31 11.45
C SER A 79 -3.47 -8.06 10.62
N TYR A 80 -3.69 -6.94 11.31
CA TYR A 80 -4.12 -5.71 10.67
C TYR A 80 -3.17 -5.29 9.53
N VAL A 81 -3.74 -5.05 8.36
CA VAL A 81 -3.06 -4.65 7.11
C VAL A 81 -1.83 -5.49 6.74
N GLY A 82 -1.82 -6.75 7.12
CA GLY A 82 -0.69 -7.66 6.88
C GLY A 82 -0.30 -7.81 5.42
N ALA A 83 -1.24 -7.66 4.48
CA ALA A 83 -0.96 -7.69 3.05
C ALA A 83 0.07 -6.63 2.62
N MET A 84 0.13 -5.49 3.29
CA MET A 84 1.15 -4.46 3.03
C MET A 84 2.55 -4.99 3.24
N LYS A 85 2.76 -5.82 4.25
CA LYS A 85 4.08 -6.42 4.54
C LYS A 85 4.52 -7.36 3.42
N VAL A 86 3.58 -8.12 2.87
CA VAL A 86 3.87 -9.02 1.74
C VAL A 86 4.39 -8.23 0.55
N LEU A 87 3.74 -7.13 0.21
CA LEU A 87 4.16 -6.26 -0.89
C LEU A 87 5.51 -5.58 -0.58
N TYR A 88 5.65 -5.06 0.62
CA TYR A 88 6.87 -4.42 1.10
C TYR A 88 8.09 -5.33 0.98
N ASP A 89 7.98 -6.56 1.46
CA ASP A 89 9.10 -7.51 1.46
C ASP A 89 9.59 -7.82 0.04
N VAL A 90 8.69 -7.94 -0.92
CA VAL A 90 9.05 -8.18 -2.32
C VAL A 90 9.79 -6.96 -2.90
N VAL A 91 9.24 -5.77 -2.71
CA VAL A 91 9.84 -4.54 -3.24
C VAL A 91 11.26 -4.34 -2.70
N VAL A 92 11.43 -4.46 -1.39
CA VAL A 92 12.74 -4.27 -0.73
C VAL A 92 13.73 -5.35 -1.13
N LYS A 93 13.31 -6.61 -1.14
CA LYS A 93 14.15 -7.73 -1.55
C LYS A 93 14.66 -7.57 -2.98
N ASN A 94 13.85 -7.00 -3.85
CA ASN A 94 14.16 -6.83 -5.27
C ASN A 94 14.77 -5.45 -5.59
N GLY A 95 15.25 -4.72 -4.57
CA GLY A 95 16.06 -3.52 -4.75
C GLY A 95 15.30 -2.19 -4.79
N GLY A 96 13.98 -2.20 -4.56
CA GLY A 96 13.17 -0.98 -4.55
C GLY A 96 13.32 -0.16 -3.28
N LYS A 97 12.99 1.11 -3.38
CA LYS A 97 12.89 2.03 -2.25
C LYS A 97 11.42 2.23 -1.88
N VAL A 98 11.05 1.90 -0.65
CA VAL A 98 9.70 2.14 -0.13
C VAL A 98 9.66 3.48 0.61
N ILE A 99 8.68 4.30 0.29
CA ILE A 99 8.41 5.59 0.91
C ILE A 99 7.00 5.61 1.51
N GLY A 100 6.68 6.67 2.24
CA GLY A 100 5.33 6.87 2.76
C GLY A 100 5.00 6.10 4.01
N PHE A 101 5.98 5.80 4.85
CA PHE A 101 5.74 5.23 6.18
C PHE A 101 4.88 6.19 7.00
N THR A 102 3.96 5.64 7.79
CA THR A 102 3.04 6.42 8.62
C THR A 102 3.05 5.96 10.08
N SER A 103 2.74 6.90 10.98
CA SER A 103 2.64 6.61 12.42
C SER A 103 1.51 5.62 12.73
N THR A 104 1.71 4.79 13.73
CA THR A 104 0.69 3.90 14.29
C THR A 104 -0.25 4.62 15.27
N GLU A 105 0.00 5.88 15.56
CA GLU A 105 -0.82 6.67 16.50
C GLU A 105 -2.26 6.83 15.98
N GLY A 106 -3.25 6.64 16.85
CA GLY A 106 -4.66 6.73 16.49
C GLY A 106 -5.28 5.42 15.96
N TYR A 107 -4.53 4.33 15.95
CA TYR A 107 -5.01 3.00 15.57
C TYR A 107 -5.22 2.12 16.82
N HIS A 108 -6.09 1.11 16.69
CA HIS A 108 -6.52 0.24 17.80
C HIS A 108 -6.41 -1.27 17.48
N TYR A 109 -5.49 -1.66 16.60
CA TYR A 109 -5.20 -3.06 16.31
C TYR A 109 -4.38 -3.70 17.43
N GLU A 110 -4.32 -5.03 17.48
CA GLU A 110 -3.50 -5.76 18.44
C GLU A 110 -2.08 -5.99 17.92
N GLU A 111 -1.95 -6.56 16.72
CA GLU A 111 -0.67 -6.82 16.06
C GLU A 111 -0.75 -6.53 14.57
N SER A 112 0.38 -6.13 13.99
CA SER A 112 0.52 -5.96 12.55
C SER A 112 1.94 -6.28 12.10
N GLU A 113 2.07 -7.18 11.15
CA GLU A 113 3.36 -7.44 10.48
C GLU A 113 3.83 -6.25 9.62
N ALA A 114 2.90 -5.37 9.24
CA ALA A 114 3.19 -4.19 8.45
C ALA A 114 3.80 -3.03 9.27
N VAL A 115 4.06 -3.25 10.55
CA VAL A 115 4.71 -2.27 11.43
C VAL A 115 6.19 -2.60 11.60
N ILE A 116 7.05 -1.62 11.34
CA ILE A 116 8.48 -1.67 11.63
C ILE A 116 8.80 -0.53 12.62
N GLY A 117 9.26 -0.91 13.82
CA GLY A 117 9.42 0.06 14.91
C GLY A 117 8.04 0.56 15.37
N ASP A 118 7.76 1.82 15.18
CA ASP A 118 6.50 2.48 15.53
C ASP A 118 5.74 3.02 14.30
N GLN A 119 6.07 2.53 13.10
CA GLN A 119 5.47 3.00 11.86
C GLN A 119 4.95 1.85 11.00
N PHE A 120 3.82 2.08 10.34
CA PHE A 120 3.40 1.26 9.20
C PHE A 120 4.34 1.49 8.01
N VAL A 121 4.56 0.46 7.20
CA VAL A 121 5.37 0.54 5.97
C VAL A 121 4.68 1.31 4.83
N GLY A 122 3.54 1.88 5.09
CA GLY A 122 2.75 2.67 4.16
C GLY A 122 1.53 3.28 4.84
N LEU A 123 0.50 3.56 4.07
CA LEU A 123 -0.77 4.09 4.57
C LEU A 123 -1.72 2.97 4.95
N ALA A 124 -2.06 2.85 6.23
CA ALA A 124 -3.05 1.89 6.72
C ALA A 124 -4.42 2.55 6.86
N LEU A 125 -5.45 1.94 6.28
CA LEU A 125 -6.82 2.45 6.27
C LEU A 125 -7.80 1.41 6.83
N ASP A 126 -8.81 1.89 7.54
CA ASP A 126 -9.89 1.08 8.10
C ASP A 126 -11.23 1.77 7.82
N GLU A 127 -11.83 1.47 6.68
CA GLU A 127 -13.09 2.07 6.25
C GLU A 127 -14.27 1.68 7.16
N GLY A 128 -14.24 0.48 7.72
CA GLY A 128 -15.32 -0.02 8.56
C GLY A 128 -15.39 0.65 9.93
N ASN A 129 -14.24 1.01 10.50
CA ASN A 129 -14.15 1.54 11.86
C ASN A 129 -13.69 3.00 11.91
N GLN A 130 -12.90 3.45 10.95
CA GLN A 130 -12.32 4.80 10.89
C GLN A 130 -12.51 5.46 9.52
N GLY A 131 -13.62 5.17 8.84
CA GLY A 131 -13.90 5.72 7.50
C GLY A 131 -13.95 7.26 7.46
N ASN A 132 -14.30 7.91 8.57
CA ASN A 132 -14.31 9.36 8.67
C ASN A 132 -12.89 9.97 8.64
N ASP A 133 -11.88 9.19 9.02
CA ASP A 133 -10.48 9.63 9.03
C ASP A 133 -9.80 9.40 7.67
N THR A 134 -10.36 8.57 6.82
CA THR A 134 -9.76 8.17 5.54
C THR A 134 -9.43 9.34 4.62
N PRO A 135 -10.32 10.31 4.36
CA PRO A 135 -10.01 11.42 3.47
C PRO A 135 -8.79 12.21 3.92
N GLU A 136 -8.71 12.55 5.22
CA GLU A 136 -7.58 13.30 5.77
C GLU A 136 -6.28 12.49 5.72
N ARG A 137 -6.34 11.21 6.03
CA ARG A 137 -5.18 10.31 5.96
C ARG A 137 -4.64 10.22 4.54
N ILE A 138 -5.50 10.07 3.54
CA ILE A 138 -5.11 10.03 2.12
C ILE A 138 -4.51 11.36 1.69
N GLU A 139 -5.15 12.48 1.99
CA GLU A 139 -4.66 13.81 1.64
C GLU A 139 -3.25 14.07 2.15
N LYS A 140 -3.02 13.83 3.44
CA LYS A 140 -1.72 14.02 4.08
C LYS A 140 -0.66 13.10 3.48
N TRP A 141 -1.01 11.84 3.24
CA TRP A 141 -0.09 10.87 2.71
C TRP A 141 0.32 11.19 1.27
N ILE A 142 -0.61 11.55 0.41
CA ILE A 142 -0.32 11.95 -0.97
C ILE A 142 0.58 13.20 -0.97
N ALA A 143 0.30 14.18 -0.13
CA ALA A 143 1.14 15.37 0.00
C ALA A 143 2.57 15.03 0.45
N ASP A 144 2.74 14.01 1.31
CA ASP A 144 4.04 13.57 1.80
C ASP A 144 4.83 12.79 0.73
N ILE A 145 4.19 11.89 0.00
CA ILE A 145 4.89 11.01 -0.95
C ILE A 145 5.20 11.69 -2.29
N LYS A 146 4.36 12.61 -2.77
CA LYS A 146 4.53 13.23 -4.10
C LYS A 146 5.92 13.83 -4.31
N PRO A 147 6.48 14.64 -3.37
CA PRO A 147 7.81 15.22 -3.57
C PRO A 147 8.94 14.20 -3.56
N GLN A 148 8.71 12.98 -3.07
CA GLN A 148 9.72 11.93 -2.94
C GLN A 148 9.83 11.06 -4.19
N PHE A 149 8.86 11.13 -5.09
CA PHE A 149 8.93 10.46 -6.38
C PHE A 149 9.92 11.16 -7.34
N ASN A 150 10.45 10.40 -8.26
CA ASN A 150 11.34 10.92 -9.30
C ASN A 150 10.60 11.72 -10.38
#